data_54aee467cf3925e98adf9dadd3315f2e
#
_entry.id   54aee467cf3925e98adf9dadd3315f2e
#
_cell.length_a   1.000
_cell.length_b   1.000
_cell.length_c   1.000
_cell.angle_alpha   90.00
_cell.angle_beta   90.00
_cell.angle_gamma   90.00
#
_symmetry.space_group_name_H-M   'P 1'
#
loop_
_entity.id
_entity.type
_entity.pdbx_description
1 polymer ?
#
loop_
_entity_poly.entity_id
_entity_poly.type
_entity_poly.pdbx_seq_one_letter_code
_entity_poly.pdbx_strand_id
1 'polypeptide(L)'
;RAGQLSAPLRDRFGILFRLEMYKPEELAQIVRRSASILEIDAEDAGIMEIARRSRGTPRIANRMLKRVRDYAQVRGGGVISLDVAREAIAMQGVDELGLDKVDRAVLGTMMDKFGGGPVGLDTLAATTGEDAVTIEDVYEPYLMQLGFLMRTPRGRMCTPAAWEHMKRTPPGQGSNNQLKMEL
;
A
#
# COMPACT_ATOMS: atom_id res chain seq x y z
N ARG A 1 -12.61 6.27 12.69
CA ARG A 1 -12.26 7.37 13.65
C ARG A 1 -13.19 7.38 14.87
N ALA A 2 -13.28 6.26 15.60
CA ALA A 2 -14.08 6.19 16.83
C ALA A 2 -13.66 7.26 17.86
N GLY A 3 -12.40 7.70 17.85
CA GLY A 3 -11.91 8.78 18.70
C GLY A 3 -12.48 10.19 18.42
N GLN A 4 -13.08 10.40 17.24
CA GLN A 4 -13.75 11.66 16.89
C GLN A 4 -15.21 11.71 17.36
N LEU A 5 -15.79 10.57 17.78
CA LEU A 5 -17.12 10.53 18.33
C LEU A 5 -17.06 10.95 19.82
N SER A 6 -17.96 11.83 20.22
CA SER A 6 -18.09 12.22 21.62
C SER A 6 -18.43 11.02 22.52
N ALA A 7 -17.94 11.02 23.75
CA ALA A 7 -18.23 9.93 24.71
C ALA A 7 -19.73 9.63 24.86
N PRO A 8 -20.62 10.63 25.01
CA PRO A 8 -22.06 10.37 25.10
C PRO A 8 -22.66 9.71 23.86
N LEU A 9 -22.08 9.94 22.67
CA LEU A 9 -22.53 9.29 21.45
C LEU A 9 -22.08 7.83 21.41
N ARG A 10 -20.83 7.55 21.81
CA ARG A 10 -20.30 6.17 21.89
C ARG A 10 -21.09 5.31 22.88
N ASP A 11 -21.44 5.87 24.02
CA ASP A 11 -22.17 5.17 25.07
C ASP A 11 -23.59 4.77 24.67
N ARG A 12 -24.17 5.45 23.67
CA ARG A 12 -25.48 5.11 23.09
C ARG A 12 -25.44 3.93 22.13
N PHE A 13 -24.27 3.59 21.58
CA PHE A 13 -24.08 2.40 20.75
C PHE A 13 -23.69 1.24 21.66
N GLY A 14 -24.60 0.27 21.84
CA GLY A 14 -24.40 -0.88 22.75
C GLY A 14 -23.27 -1.82 22.33
N ILE A 15 -22.81 -1.76 21.07
CA ILE A 15 -21.76 -2.63 20.55
C ILE A 15 -20.83 -1.83 19.62
N LEU A 16 -19.53 -1.92 19.83
CA LEU A 16 -18.49 -1.32 19.03
C LEU A 16 -17.69 -2.43 18.36
N PHE A 17 -17.73 -2.49 17.03
CA PHE A 17 -16.89 -3.40 16.24
C PHE A 17 -15.73 -2.63 15.62
N ARG A 18 -14.54 -3.22 15.65
CA ARG A 18 -13.40 -2.78 14.87
C ARG A 18 -13.32 -3.63 13.61
N LEU A 19 -13.48 -3.01 12.46
CA LEU A 19 -13.27 -3.68 11.18
C LEU A 19 -11.78 -3.72 10.88
N GLU A 20 -11.29 -4.92 10.60
CA GLU A 20 -9.91 -5.15 10.17
C GLU A 20 -9.83 -5.20 8.64
N MET A 21 -8.62 -5.03 8.11
CA MET A 21 -8.36 -5.22 6.68
C MET A 21 -8.53 -6.70 6.33
N TYR A 22 -9.08 -6.97 5.16
CA TYR A 22 -9.21 -8.33 4.65
C TYR A 22 -7.86 -8.96 4.36
N LYS A 23 -7.74 -10.25 4.64
CA LYS A 23 -6.57 -11.04 4.21
C LYS A 23 -6.62 -11.28 2.69
N PRO A 24 -5.48 -11.54 2.04
CA PRO A 24 -5.46 -11.81 0.61
C PRO A 24 -6.40 -12.94 0.18
N GLU A 25 -6.52 -14.00 0.99
CA GLU A 25 -7.38 -15.15 0.71
C GLU A 25 -8.87 -14.79 0.74
N GLU A 26 -9.27 -13.91 1.66
CA GLU A 26 -10.64 -13.41 1.77
C GLU A 26 -10.96 -12.47 0.60
N LEU A 27 -10.01 -11.58 0.24
CA LEU A 27 -10.16 -10.73 -0.94
C LEU A 27 -10.21 -11.54 -2.23
N ALA A 28 -9.44 -12.62 -2.35
CA ALA A 28 -9.50 -13.50 -3.51
C ALA A 28 -10.90 -14.11 -3.70
N GLN A 29 -11.59 -14.48 -2.62
CA GLN A 29 -12.98 -14.95 -2.70
C GLN A 29 -13.91 -13.84 -3.22
N ILE A 30 -13.73 -12.61 -2.76
CA ILE A 30 -14.52 -11.45 -3.21
C ILE A 30 -14.25 -11.17 -4.70
N VAL A 31 -12.97 -11.20 -5.12
CA VAL A 31 -12.57 -10.98 -6.51
C VAL A 31 -13.13 -12.08 -7.42
N ARG A 32 -13.05 -13.35 -7.00
CA ARG A 32 -13.61 -14.50 -7.74
C ARG A 32 -15.12 -14.34 -7.95
N ARG A 33 -15.86 -14.02 -6.88
CA ARG A 33 -17.29 -13.74 -6.98
C ARG A 33 -17.59 -12.58 -7.93
N SER A 34 -16.82 -11.50 -7.83
CA SER A 34 -17.00 -10.33 -8.70
C SER A 34 -16.67 -10.64 -10.17
N ALA A 35 -15.64 -11.44 -10.43
CA ALA A 35 -15.29 -11.91 -11.76
C ALA A 35 -16.43 -12.75 -12.38
N SER A 36 -17.00 -13.68 -11.59
CA SER A 36 -18.14 -14.49 -12.02
C SER A 36 -19.37 -13.64 -12.37
N ILE A 37 -19.71 -12.65 -11.52
CA ILE A 37 -20.88 -11.76 -11.78
C ILE A 37 -20.66 -10.88 -13.02
N LEU A 38 -19.42 -10.50 -13.28
CA LEU A 38 -19.05 -9.65 -14.43
C LEU A 38 -18.68 -10.46 -15.68
N GLU A 39 -18.85 -11.80 -15.64
CA GLU A 39 -18.51 -12.72 -16.73
C GLU A 39 -17.07 -12.55 -17.24
N ILE A 40 -16.15 -12.42 -16.28
CA ILE A 40 -14.71 -12.25 -16.54
C ILE A 40 -14.03 -13.60 -16.37
N ASP A 41 -13.36 -14.08 -17.41
CA ASP A 41 -12.51 -15.26 -17.33
C ASP A 41 -11.22 -14.92 -16.58
N ALA A 42 -11.00 -15.60 -15.45
CA ALA A 42 -9.86 -15.34 -14.58
C ALA A 42 -9.35 -16.63 -13.94
N GLU A 43 -8.05 -16.85 -14.02
CA GLU A 43 -7.37 -17.93 -13.32
C GLU A 43 -7.20 -17.60 -11.85
N ASP A 44 -7.19 -18.61 -10.97
CA ASP A 44 -6.99 -18.43 -9.52
C ASP A 44 -5.69 -17.70 -9.18
N ALA A 45 -4.63 -17.89 -9.95
CA ALA A 45 -3.36 -17.20 -9.76
C ALA A 45 -3.47 -15.70 -10.06
N GLY A 46 -4.20 -15.31 -11.11
CA GLY A 46 -4.48 -13.91 -11.44
C GLY A 46 -5.38 -13.23 -10.41
N ILE A 47 -6.42 -13.93 -9.95
CA ILE A 47 -7.30 -13.48 -8.85
C ILE A 47 -6.50 -13.23 -7.57
N MET A 48 -5.63 -14.15 -7.18
CA MET A 48 -4.79 -14.02 -5.98
C MET A 48 -3.81 -12.85 -6.11
N GLU A 49 -3.25 -12.62 -7.28
CA GLU A 49 -2.35 -11.48 -7.52
C GLU A 49 -3.07 -10.14 -7.35
N ILE A 50 -4.29 -10.01 -7.90
CA ILE A 50 -5.14 -8.83 -7.67
C ILE A 50 -5.44 -8.65 -6.18
N ALA A 51 -5.79 -9.73 -5.49
CA ALA A 51 -6.13 -9.70 -4.06
C ALA A 51 -4.95 -9.22 -3.20
N ARG A 52 -3.74 -9.76 -3.42
CA ARG A 52 -2.52 -9.40 -2.68
C ARG A 52 -2.18 -7.92 -2.81
N ARG A 53 -2.35 -7.33 -3.99
CA ARG A 53 -2.02 -5.92 -4.24
C ARG A 53 -3.14 -4.94 -3.90
N SER A 54 -4.26 -5.45 -3.34
CA SER A 54 -5.45 -4.63 -3.05
C SER A 54 -5.52 -4.05 -1.63
N ARG A 55 -4.43 -4.07 -0.89
CA ARG A 55 -4.30 -3.42 0.43
C ARG A 55 -5.40 -3.80 1.42
N GLY A 56 -5.85 -5.05 1.43
CA GLY A 56 -6.91 -5.51 2.32
C GLY A 56 -8.28 -4.88 2.09
N THR A 57 -8.51 -4.20 0.92
CA THR A 57 -9.72 -3.40 0.70
C THR A 57 -10.53 -3.91 -0.50
N PRO A 58 -11.78 -4.40 -0.31
CA PRO A 58 -12.65 -4.89 -1.38
C PRO A 58 -12.90 -3.89 -2.50
N ARG A 59 -13.03 -2.58 -2.17
CA ARG A 59 -13.20 -1.51 -3.16
C ARG A 59 -12.01 -1.44 -4.11
N ILE A 60 -10.78 -1.52 -3.58
CA ILE A 60 -9.55 -1.47 -4.37
C ILE A 60 -9.46 -2.73 -5.22
N ALA A 61 -9.75 -3.91 -4.66
CA ALA A 61 -9.74 -5.19 -5.35
C ALA A 61 -10.69 -5.19 -6.56
N ASN A 62 -11.92 -4.75 -6.37
CA ASN A 62 -12.91 -4.68 -7.46
C ASN A 62 -12.54 -3.65 -8.53
N ARG A 63 -11.96 -2.51 -8.13
CA ARG A 63 -11.46 -1.51 -9.08
C ARG A 63 -10.29 -2.07 -9.88
N MET A 64 -9.38 -2.78 -9.23
CA MET A 64 -8.22 -3.40 -9.88
C MET A 64 -8.67 -4.52 -10.83
N LEU A 65 -9.61 -5.38 -10.42
CA LEU A 65 -10.21 -6.42 -11.28
C LEU A 65 -10.72 -5.84 -12.60
N LYS A 66 -11.50 -4.75 -12.54
CA LYS A 66 -12.02 -4.10 -13.76
C LYS A 66 -10.91 -3.60 -14.68
N ARG A 67 -9.87 -2.99 -14.13
CA ARG A 67 -8.73 -2.48 -14.92
C ARG A 67 -7.89 -3.61 -15.51
N VAL A 68 -7.68 -4.69 -14.76
CA VAL A 68 -6.99 -5.88 -15.27
C VAL A 68 -7.80 -6.56 -16.35
N ARG A 69 -9.13 -6.65 -16.21
CA ARG A 69 -10.03 -7.13 -17.27
C ARG A 69 -9.86 -6.31 -18.55
N ASP A 70 -9.92 -4.98 -18.46
CA ASP A 70 -9.80 -4.11 -19.63
C ASP A 70 -8.45 -4.33 -20.35
N TYR A 71 -7.38 -4.52 -19.57
CA TYR A 71 -6.07 -4.90 -20.12
C TYR A 71 -6.09 -6.30 -20.77
N ALA A 72 -6.68 -7.29 -20.10
CA ALA A 72 -6.79 -8.66 -20.59
C ALA A 72 -7.54 -8.72 -21.94
N GLN A 73 -8.61 -7.96 -22.10
CA GLN A 73 -9.38 -7.88 -23.35
C GLN A 73 -8.55 -7.33 -24.52
N VAL A 74 -7.64 -6.39 -24.24
CA VAL A 74 -6.83 -5.76 -25.30
C VAL A 74 -5.55 -6.54 -25.59
N ARG A 75 -4.91 -7.13 -24.57
CA ARG A 75 -3.57 -7.72 -24.71
C ARG A 75 -3.43 -9.15 -24.19
N GLY A 76 -4.39 -9.64 -23.41
CA GLY A 76 -4.31 -10.95 -22.75
C GLY A 76 -5.25 -12.01 -23.30
N GLY A 77 -5.81 -11.84 -24.50
CA GLY A 77 -6.76 -12.81 -25.06
C GLY A 77 -8.06 -12.97 -24.27
N GLY A 78 -8.40 -12.01 -23.40
CA GLY A 78 -9.65 -11.98 -22.64
C GLY A 78 -9.59 -12.70 -21.27
N VAL A 79 -8.50 -13.43 -20.98
CA VAL A 79 -8.35 -14.19 -19.73
C VAL A 79 -7.37 -13.48 -18.78
N ILE A 80 -7.74 -13.37 -17.51
CA ILE A 80 -6.85 -12.85 -16.45
C ILE A 80 -5.97 -13.98 -15.93
N SER A 81 -4.83 -14.21 -16.56
CA SER A 81 -3.76 -15.07 -16.03
C SER A 81 -2.90 -14.31 -15.00
N LEU A 82 -1.98 -15.02 -14.33
CA LEU A 82 -1.00 -14.39 -13.43
C LEU A 82 -0.18 -13.30 -14.11
N ASP A 83 0.33 -13.58 -15.32
CA ASP A 83 1.21 -12.66 -16.04
C ASP A 83 0.42 -11.42 -16.52
N VAL A 84 -0.78 -11.62 -17.06
CA VAL A 84 -1.70 -10.54 -17.43
C VAL A 84 -2.02 -9.65 -16.23
N ALA A 85 -2.30 -10.24 -15.07
CA ALA A 85 -2.56 -9.48 -13.85
C ALA A 85 -1.36 -8.65 -13.42
N ARG A 86 -0.14 -9.24 -13.41
CA ARG A 86 1.11 -8.55 -13.07
C ARG A 86 1.40 -7.38 -13.99
N GLU A 87 1.33 -7.60 -15.29
CA GLU A 87 1.58 -6.56 -16.29
C GLU A 87 0.57 -5.41 -16.16
N ALA A 88 -0.71 -5.73 -16.09
CA ALA A 88 -1.77 -4.74 -15.96
C ALA A 88 -1.65 -3.89 -14.69
N ILE A 89 -1.26 -4.51 -13.55
CA ILE A 89 -1.07 -3.83 -12.28
C ILE A 89 0.21 -2.99 -12.31
N ALA A 90 1.30 -3.49 -12.89
CA ALA A 90 2.54 -2.75 -13.07
C ALA A 90 2.34 -1.49 -13.93
N MET A 91 1.55 -1.56 -15.00
CA MET A 91 1.18 -0.39 -15.81
C MET A 91 0.41 0.68 -15.03
N GLN A 92 -0.27 0.30 -13.95
CA GLN A 92 -0.94 1.26 -13.06
C GLN A 92 0.04 1.87 -12.04
N GLY A 93 1.31 1.51 -12.10
CA GLY A 93 2.34 1.98 -11.18
C GLY A 93 2.22 1.41 -9.77
N VAL A 94 1.53 0.28 -9.61
CA VAL A 94 1.40 -0.43 -8.33
C VAL A 94 2.46 -1.52 -8.25
N ASP A 95 3.22 -1.54 -7.16
CA ASP A 95 4.30 -2.50 -6.96
C ASP A 95 3.83 -3.84 -6.37
N GLU A 96 4.78 -4.72 -6.08
CA GLU A 96 4.53 -6.09 -5.59
C GLU A 96 3.78 -6.13 -4.24
N LEU A 97 3.92 -5.12 -3.42
CA LEU A 97 3.23 -4.98 -2.14
C LEU A 97 1.97 -4.08 -2.23
N GLY A 98 1.58 -3.64 -3.42
CA GLY A 98 0.41 -2.80 -3.59
C GLY A 98 0.66 -1.31 -3.33
N LEU A 99 1.92 -0.85 -3.23
CA LEU A 99 2.24 0.56 -3.12
C LEU A 99 2.06 1.25 -4.46
N ASP A 100 1.34 2.37 -4.47
CA ASP A 100 1.22 3.20 -5.65
C ASP A 100 2.31 4.29 -5.73
N LYS A 101 2.19 5.16 -6.71
CA LYS A 101 3.16 6.24 -6.93
C LYS A 101 3.25 7.17 -5.73
N VAL A 102 2.14 7.44 -5.04
CA VAL A 102 2.11 8.40 -3.91
C VAL A 102 2.74 7.77 -2.67
N ASP A 103 2.45 6.51 -2.36
CA ASP A 103 3.13 5.81 -1.24
C ASP A 103 4.64 5.87 -1.40
N ARG A 104 5.13 5.54 -2.60
CA ARG A 104 6.56 5.57 -2.88
C ARG A 104 7.13 6.99 -2.86
N ALA A 105 6.36 8.00 -3.26
CA ALA A 105 6.78 9.40 -3.17
C ALA A 105 6.87 9.86 -1.71
N VAL A 106 5.93 9.45 -0.85
CA VAL A 106 5.97 9.73 0.60
C VAL A 106 7.22 9.11 1.23
N LEU A 107 7.44 7.79 1.05
CA LEU A 107 8.64 7.12 1.58
C LEU A 107 9.93 7.71 0.99
N GLY A 108 9.97 7.92 -0.33
CA GLY A 108 11.12 8.50 -1.01
C GLY A 108 11.47 9.89 -0.51
N THR A 109 10.46 10.75 -0.33
CA THR A 109 10.65 12.09 0.23
C THR A 109 11.22 12.05 1.65
N MET A 110 10.68 11.15 2.49
CA MET A 110 11.20 10.97 3.85
C MET A 110 12.66 10.52 3.84
N MET A 111 13.02 9.61 2.96
CA MET A 111 14.39 9.10 2.84
C MET A 111 15.36 10.14 2.29
N ASP A 112 14.99 10.79 1.16
CA ASP A 112 15.90 11.66 0.42
C ASP A 112 16.11 13.03 1.10
N LYS A 113 15.04 13.60 1.65
CA LYS A 113 15.09 14.95 2.22
C LYS A 113 15.26 14.98 3.73
N PHE A 114 14.87 13.91 4.42
CA PHE A 114 14.83 13.87 5.88
C PHE A 114 15.61 12.70 6.49
N GLY A 115 16.38 11.96 5.69
CA GLY A 115 17.18 10.84 6.18
C GLY A 115 16.37 9.70 6.82
N GLY A 116 15.10 9.56 6.43
CA GLY A 116 14.14 8.60 7.00
C GLY A 116 13.34 9.13 8.19
N GLY A 117 13.49 10.40 8.54
CA GLY A 117 12.74 11.06 9.62
C GLY A 117 13.53 11.21 10.92
N PRO A 118 12.89 11.75 11.99
CA PRO A 118 11.44 12.03 12.13
C PRO A 118 10.96 13.27 11.37
N VAL A 119 9.78 13.16 10.73
CA VAL A 119 9.15 14.23 9.93
C VAL A 119 7.73 14.50 10.41
N GLY A 120 7.38 15.78 10.59
CA GLY A 120 6.02 16.21 10.88
C GLY A 120 5.07 16.00 9.69
N LEU A 121 3.77 15.79 9.97
CA LEU A 121 2.76 15.57 8.93
C LEU A 121 2.68 16.74 7.94
N ASP A 122 2.59 17.96 8.45
CA ASP A 122 2.46 19.16 7.63
C ASP A 122 3.69 19.39 6.74
N THR A 123 4.90 19.11 7.27
CA THR A 123 6.14 19.17 6.52
C THR A 123 6.16 18.15 5.39
N LEU A 124 5.69 16.93 5.68
CA LEU A 124 5.61 15.85 4.70
C LEU A 124 4.59 16.20 3.60
N ALA A 125 3.42 16.70 3.98
CA ALA A 125 2.36 17.15 3.08
C ALA A 125 2.87 18.26 2.14
N ALA A 126 3.45 19.32 2.71
CA ALA A 126 4.01 20.42 1.93
C ALA A 126 5.12 19.97 0.96
N THR A 127 5.91 18.97 1.36
CA THR A 127 7.05 18.51 0.56
C THR A 127 6.66 17.53 -0.54
N THR A 128 5.61 16.74 -0.32
CA THR A 128 5.07 15.77 -1.31
C THR A 128 4.05 16.41 -2.24
N GLY A 129 3.46 17.54 -1.86
CA GLY A 129 2.33 18.17 -2.55
C GLY A 129 0.99 17.47 -2.32
N GLU A 130 0.92 16.58 -1.32
CA GLU A 130 -0.29 15.87 -0.93
C GLU A 130 -0.95 16.54 0.27
N ASP A 131 -2.28 16.39 0.37
CA ASP A 131 -3.00 16.88 1.54
C ASP A 131 -2.66 16.09 2.81
N ALA A 132 -2.46 16.79 3.93
CA ALA A 132 -2.06 16.19 5.19
C ALA A 132 -3.06 15.13 5.69
N VAL A 133 -4.36 15.41 5.58
CA VAL A 133 -5.42 14.47 5.98
C VAL A 133 -5.40 13.24 5.08
N THR A 134 -5.13 13.43 3.79
CA THR A 134 -5.00 12.32 2.84
C THR A 134 -3.80 11.43 3.17
N ILE A 135 -2.65 12.01 3.51
CA ILE A 135 -1.50 11.23 3.96
C ILE A 135 -1.86 10.43 5.21
N GLU A 136 -2.45 11.09 6.22
CA GLU A 136 -2.76 10.45 7.50
C GLU A 136 -3.83 9.36 7.41
N ASP A 137 -4.86 9.56 6.57
CA ASP A 137 -6.03 8.69 6.53
C ASP A 137 -5.95 7.59 5.47
N VAL A 138 -5.20 7.82 4.40
CA VAL A 138 -5.18 6.91 3.23
C VAL A 138 -3.85 6.17 3.11
N TYR A 139 -2.72 6.88 3.22
CA TYR A 139 -1.40 6.31 2.95
C TYR A 139 -0.73 5.75 4.20
N GLU A 140 -0.66 6.50 5.29
CA GLU A 140 -0.02 6.05 6.53
C GLU A 140 -0.54 4.72 7.09
N PRO A 141 -1.87 4.46 7.13
CA PRO A 141 -2.35 3.21 7.73
C PRO A 141 -1.81 1.97 7.03
N TYR A 142 -1.70 2.01 5.71
CA TYR A 142 -1.17 0.89 4.95
C TYR A 142 0.35 0.77 5.08
N LEU A 143 1.08 1.88 5.01
CA LEU A 143 2.52 1.90 5.23
C LEU A 143 2.90 1.42 6.64
N MET A 144 2.11 1.76 7.65
CA MET A 144 2.28 1.26 9.01
C MET A 144 1.97 -0.23 9.13
N GLN A 145 0.93 -0.71 8.44
CA GLN A 145 0.58 -2.14 8.40
C GLN A 145 1.69 -2.98 7.78
N LEU A 146 2.34 -2.49 6.72
CA LEU A 146 3.52 -3.11 6.12
C LEU A 146 4.78 -3.00 6.98
N GLY A 147 4.70 -2.25 8.07
CA GLY A 147 5.85 -1.98 8.92
C GLY A 147 6.89 -1.06 8.27
N PHE A 148 6.51 -0.26 7.28
CA PHE A 148 7.41 0.67 6.58
C PHE A 148 7.50 2.03 7.24
N LEU A 149 6.46 2.41 7.95
CA LEU A 149 6.36 3.69 8.64
C LEU A 149 5.98 3.47 10.10
N MET A 150 6.61 4.24 10.98
CA MET A 150 6.26 4.30 12.40
C MET A 150 5.98 5.74 12.83
N ARG A 151 5.02 5.91 13.74
CA ARG A 151 4.75 7.20 14.40
C ARG A 151 5.55 7.29 15.69
N THR A 152 6.24 8.41 15.86
CA THR A 152 6.94 8.76 17.10
C THR A 152 6.42 10.09 17.63
N PRO A 153 6.71 10.47 18.88
CA PRO A 153 6.34 11.80 19.42
C PRO A 153 6.93 12.98 18.62
N ARG A 154 8.02 12.73 17.89
CA ARG A 154 8.70 13.74 17.05
C ARG A 154 8.20 13.77 15.61
N GLY A 155 7.41 12.78 15.17
CA GLY A 155 6.92 12.67 13.79
C GLY A 155 7.01 11.25 13.24
N ARG A 156 6.91 11.15 11.92
CA ARG A 156 6.93 9.89 11.17
C ARG A 156 8.37 9.48 10.84
N MET A 157 8.65 8.19 10.93
CA MET A 157 9.97 7.61 10.60
C MET A 157 9.81 6.41 9.67
N CYS A 158 10.73 6.29 8.71
CA CYS A 158 10.89 5.07 7.91
C CYS A 158 11.59 3.99 8.74
N THR A 159 11.14 2.75 8.58
CA THR A 159 11.77 1.58 9.21
C THR A 159 12.86 1.00 8.31
N PRO A 160 13.74 0.12 8.81
CA PRO A 160 14.69 -0.62 7.98
C PRO A 160 14.02 -1.37 6.82
N ALA A 161 12.84 -1.97 7.05
CA ALA A 161 12.09 -2.66 6.02
C ALA A 161 11.67 -1.75 4.86
N ALA A 162 11.34 -0.47 5.14
CA ALA A 162 11.05 0.51 4.10
C ALA A 162 12.28 0.81 3.23
N TRP A 163 13.45 0.95 3.84
CA TRP A 163 14.71 1.17 3.13
C TRP A 163 15.05 0.01 2.20
N GLU A 164 14.90 -1.22 2.70
CA GLU A 164 15.11 -2.44 1.92
C GLU A 164 14.16 -2.52 0.73
N HIS A 165 12.85 -2.32 0.95
CA HIS A 165 11.85 -2.34 -0.11
C HIS A 165 12.10 -1.28 -1.19
N MET A 166 12.45 -0.07 -0.77
CA MET A 166 12.77 1.04 -1.67
C MET A 166 14.15 0.90 -2.34
N LYS A 167 14.92 -0.16 -2.00
CA LYS A 167 16.28 -0.43 -2.48
C LYS A 167 17.22 0.76 -2.24
N ARG A 168 17.15 1.34 -1.04
CA ARG A 168 17.94 2.50 -0.61
C ARG A 168 18.72 2.18 0.66
N THR A 169 19.83 2.86 0.87
CA THR A 169 20.68 2.67 2.05
C THR A 169 20.39 3.75 3.09
N PRO A 170 20.14 3.40 4.36
CA PRO A 170 19.98 4.37 5.43
C PRO A 170 21.24 5.24 5.60
N PRO A 171 21.10 6.52 5.94
CA PRO A 171 22.24 7.38 6.23
C PRO A 171 23.07 6.80 7.38
N GLY A 172 24.38 6.72 7.20
CA GLY A 172 25.33 6.18 8.20
C GLY A 172 25.75 4.73 8.02
N GLN A 173 25.12 3.93 7.13
CA GLN A 173 25.57 2.55 6.84
C GLN A 173 26.50 2.44 5.62
N GLY A 174 26.72 3.50 4.87
CA GLY A 174 27.53 3.50 3.65
C GLY A 174 29.06 3.55 3.87
N SER A 175 29.55 3.78 5.09
CA SER A 175 30.99 4.01 5.34
C SER A 175 31.79 2.80 5.83
N ASN A 176 31.15 1.66 6.12
CA ASN A 176 31.87 0.51 6.71
C ASN A 176 32.38 -0.53 5.70
N ASN A 177 32.11 -0.36 4.40
CA ASN A 177 32.57 -1.33 3.38
C ASN A 177 33.85 -0.91 2.66
N GLN A 178 34.37 0.30 2.89
CA GLN A 178 35.65 0.74 2.29
C GLN A 178 36.86 0.44 3.16
N LEU A 179 36.69 0.09 4.44
CA LEU A 179 37.82 -0.23 5.36
C LEU A 179 38.23 -1.72 5.42
N LYS A 180 37.61 -2.58 4.62
CA LYS A 180 37.95 -4.02 4.58
C LYS A 180 38.72 -4.47 3.35
N MET A 181 39.21 -3.58 2.50
CA MET A 181 40.01 -3.91 1.32
C MET A 181 41.46 -3.44 1.38
N GLU A 182 41.96 -2.98 2.54
CA GLU A 182 43.39 -2.68 2.75
C GLU A 182 43.86 -3.32 4.07
N LEU A 183 44.03 -4.63 4.05
CA LEU A 183 44.93 -5.37 4.95
C LEU A 183 45.31 -6.72 4.28
#